data_b91da78bbc578d8abe140a220138a875
#
_entry.id   b91da78bbc578d8abe140a220138a875
#
_cell.length_a   1.000
_cell.length_b   1.000
_cell.length_c   1.000
_cell.angle_alpha   90.00
_cell.angle_beta   90.00
_cell.angle_gamma   90.00
#
_symmetry.space_group_name_H-M   'P 1'
#
loop_
_entity.id
_entity.type
_entity.pdbx_description
1 polymer ?
#
loop_
_entity_poly.entity_id
_entity_poly.type
_entity_poly.pdbx_seq_one_letter_code
_entity_poly.pdbx_strand_id
1 'polypeptide(L)'
;MANSLILRVLLAGGGTGGHIYPLVIIKEKIQEYCEEHDINLDARYFGNPGTFETYLNNHGIKVIRVASSKMRRYFSLLNILDFFKFFWGLFSAIIKMFWFMPDVVFSKGGPGALSVIYAARFYRVPVVIHESDATAGITSRASAKHAEIIEVAFEEAIKDFPSDRQIRVVGGLVRDSLTIDESKATSRLAMGMPTGKPVILILGGSQGAQSLNYFVLENSEELLKNFAIIHQVGQGNYLQFKAEYDFMSRNHTDDLHANYRMHPYLDDNEMATALNAADVVVCRSGSQIFELAALGKPSILIPLPSSANDHQRENAYAYSKSGAAVVIEEENLLSGVFITQVKKIVGDEKMLERMSQSARTFYRATAAEMVAKDVIEASRIVRYYANQLAS
;
A
#
# COMPACT_ATOMS: atom_id res chain seq x y z
N MET A 1 7.62 -42.43 3.72
CA MET A 1 7.11 -41.12 3.38
C MET A 1 8.06 -40.11 4.00
N ALA A 2 8.85 -39.40 3.21
CA ALA A 2 9.73 -38.37 3.77
C ALA A 2 8.81 -37.31 4.40
N ASN A 3 9.03 -36.98 5.68
CA ASN A 3 8.37 -35.85 6.31
C ASN A 3 8.80 -34.61 5.54
N SER A 4 7.93 -34.13 4.62
CA SER A 4 8.20 -32.87 3.94
C SER A 4 8.28 -31.76 5.00
N LEU A 5 9.31 -30.95 4.92
CA LEU A 5 9.54 -29.84 5.82
C LEU A 5 8.38 -28.84 5.69
N ILE A 6 7.87 -28.31 6.80
CA ILE A 6 6.79 -27.33 6.80
C ILE A 6 7.30 -26.02 7.40
N LEU A 7 7.32 -24.96 6.61
CA LEU A 7 7.58 -23.59 7.07
C LEU A 7 6.26 -22.93 7.49
N ARG A 8 6.14 -22.55 8.76
CA ARG A 8 4.95 -21.88 9.31
C ARG A 8 5.20 -20.37 9.43
N VAL A 9 4.56 -19.59 8.58
CA VAL A 9 4.69 -18.14 8.56
C VAL A 9 3.43 -17.49 9.10
N LEU A 10 3.59 -16.66 10.12
CA LEU A 10 2.51 -15.85 10.66
C LEU A 10 2.59 -14.43 10.11
N LEU A 11 1.53 -14.01 9.45
CA LEU A 11 1.37 -12.68 8.89
C LEU A 11 0.52 -11.80 9.82
N ALA A 12 0.95 -10.58 10.10
CA ALA A 12 0.23 -9.64 10.96
C ALA A 12 0.16 -8.24 10.34
N GLY A 13 -1.02 -7.63 10.38
CA GLY A 13 -1.20 -6.30 9.81
C GLY A 13 -2.55 -5.68 10.16
N GLY A 14 -2.77 -4.43 9.72
CA GLY A 14 -4.08 -3.79 9.75
C GLY A 14 -4.99 -4.27 8.63
N GLY A 15 -6.29 -3.92 8.70
CA GLY A 15 -7.31 -4.32 7.72
C GLY A 15 -7.49 -3.35 6.55
N THR A 16 -6.45 -2.68 6.09
CA THR A 16 -6.47 -1.79 4.91
C THR A 16 -5.57 -2.32 3.82
N GLY A 17 -5.80 -1.90 2.57
CA GLY A 17 -5.01 -2.35 1.42
C GLY A 17 -3.50 -2.14 1.60
N GLY A 18 -3.08 -1.00 2.16
CA GLY A 18 -1.66 -0.72 2.43
C GLY A 18 -0.97 -1.68 3.42
N HIS A 19 -1.75 -2.43 4.23
CA HIS A 19 -1.22 -3.47 5.10
C HIS A 19 -1.39 -4.87 4.50
N ILE A 20 -2.50 -5.13 3.80
CA ILE A 20 -2.87 -6.47 3.33
C ILE A 20 -2.11 -6.88 2.06
N TYR A 21 -2.06 -6.02 1.04
CA TYR A 21 -1.34 -6.33 -0.20
C TYR A 21 0.13 -6.71 0.04
N PRO A 22 0.90 -5.97 0.85
CA PRO A 22 2.27 -6.37 1.16
C PRO A 22 2.42 -7.74 1.84
N LEU A 23 1.44 -8.16 2.66
CA LEU A 23 1.47 -9.50 3.28
C LEU A 23 1.29 -10.60 2.23
N VAL A 24 0.43 -10.37 1.24
CA VAL A 24 0.21 -11.31 0.14
C VAL A 24 1.47 -11.40 -0.73
N ILE A 25 2.05 -10.26 -1.12
CA ILE A 25 3.30 -10.21 -1.90
C ILE A 25 4.41 -11.03 -1.25
N ILE A 26 4.62 -10.83 0.05
CA ILE A 26 5.68 -11.57 0.77
C ILE A 26 5.34 -13.06 0.89
N LYS A 27 4.07 -13.41 1.12
CA LYS A 27 3.64 -14.83 1.10
C LYS A 27 3.92 -15.47 -0.25
N GLU A 28 3.66 -14.81 -1.36
CA GLU A 28 3.91 -15.33 -2.71
C GLU A 28 5.40 -15.55 -2.94
N LYS A 29 6.26 -14.60 -2.58
CA LYS A 29 7.72 -14.77 -2.69
C LYS A 29 8.28 -15.88 -1.77
N ILE A 30 7.73 -16.04 -0.58
CA ILE A 30 8.07 -17.18 0.29
C ILE A 30 7.58 -18.51 -0.32
N GLN A 31 6.41 -18.50 -0.96
CA GLN A 31 5.87 -19.69 -1.62
C GLN A 31 6.75 -20.13 -2.80
N GLU A 32 7.19 -19.19 -3.65
CA GLU A 32 8.15 -19.44 -4.74
C GLU A 32 9.41 -20.14 -4.19
N TYR A 33 10.01 -19.57 -3.14
CA TYR A 33 11.18 -20.17 -2.48
C TYR A 33 10.89 -21.59 -1.94
N CYS A 34 9.74 -21.79 -1.31
CA CYS A 34 9.36 -23.08 -0.74
C CYS A 34 9.18 -24.16 -1.82
N GLU A 35 8.62 -23.80 -2.97
CA GLU A 35 8.44 -24.69 -4.12
C GLU A 35 9.79 -25.10 -4.73
N GLU A 36 10.73 -24.16 -4.85
CA GLU A 36 12.10 -24.45 -5.33
C GLU A 36 12.89 -25.38 -4.42
N HIS A 37 12.56 -25.42 -3.10
CA HIS A 37 13.32 -26.18 -2.09
C HIS A 37 12.55 -27.39 -1.52
N ASP A 38 11.41 -27.77 -2.13
CA ASP A 38 10.52 -28.88 -1.68
C ASP A 38 10.07 -28.74 -0.21
N ILE A 39 9.74 -27.50 0.19
CA ILE A 39 9.22 -27.12 1.50
C ILE A 39 7.72 -26.80 1.40
N ASN A 40 6.90 -27.31 2.32
CA ASN A 40 5.50 -26.91 2.40
C ASN A 40 5.35 -25.61 3.19
N LEU A 41 4.56 -24.67 2.67
CA LEU A 41 4.24 -23.41 3.35
C LEU A 41 2.88 -23.50 4.03
N ASP A 42 2.80 -23.22 5.36
CA ASP A 42 1.55 -22.92 6.09
C ASP A 42 1.56 -21.43 6.49
N ALA A 43 0.90 -20.59 5.69
CA ALA A 43 0.82 -19.16 5.92
C ALA A 43 -0.55 -18.80 6.56
N ARG A 44 -0.52 -18.11 7.72
CA ARG A 44 -1.73 -17.66 8.40
C ARG A 44 -1.66 -16.18 8.75
N TYR A 45 -2.81 -15.52 8.63
CA TYR A 45 -2.97 -14.13 9.06
C TYR A 45 -3.64 -14.07 10.43
N PHE A 46 -3.01 -13.36 11.38
CA PHE A 46 -3.62 -13.05 12.68
C PHE A 46 -3.97 -11.56 12.75
N GLY A 47 -5.24 -11.26 12.93
CA GLY A 47 -5.72 -9.89 13.03
C GLY A 47 -7.19 -9.75 12.63
N ASN A 48 -7.57 -8.52 12.29
CA ASN A 48 -8.87 -8.21 11.69
C ASN A 48 -8.66 -7.74 10.24
N PRO A 49 -8.96 -8.57 9.23
CA PRO A 49 -8.69 -8.24 7.83
C PRO A 49 -9.67 -7.22 7.23
N GLY A 50 -10.72 -6.78 7.96
CA GLY A 50 -11.75 -5.93 7.41
C GLY A 50 -12.47 -6.62 6.23
N THR A 51 -12.55 -5.93 5.09
CA THR A 51 -13.16 -6.44 3.85
C THR A 51 -12.24 -7.37 3.04
N PHE A 52 -10.98 -7.55 3.46
CA PHE A 52 -9.96 -8.31 2.71
C PHE A 52 -9.89 -9.80 3.08
N GLU A 53 -10.83 -10.33 3.86
CA GLU A 53 -10.80 -11.75 4.27
C GLU A 53 -10.86 -12.70 3.07
N THR A 54 -11.78 -12.44 2.14
CA THR A 54 -11.91 -13.23 0.91
C THR A 54 -10.64 -13.13 0.06
N TYR A 55 -10.06 -11.94 -0.05
CA TYR A 55 -8.81 -11.73 -0.78
C TYR A 55 -7.65 -12.56 -0.20
N LEU A 56 -7.45 -12.54 1.13
CA LEU A 56 -6.43 -13.35 1.79
C LEU A 56 -6.65 -14.85 1.58
N ASN A 57 -7.88 -15.32 1.73
CA ASN A 57 -8.21 -16.74 1.53
C ASN A 57 -7.97 -17.21 0.09
N ASN A 58 -8.28 -16.37 -0.91
CA ASN A 58 -8.04 -16.68 -2.31
C ASN A 58 -6.52 -16.81 -2.63
N HIS A 59 -5.65 -16.14 -1.85
CA HIS A 59 -4.20 -16.27 -1.95
C HIS A 59 -3.60 -17.33 -1.00
N GLY A 60 -4.44 -18.23 -0.49
CA GLY A 60 -3.99 -19.34 0.36
C GLY A 60 -3.57 -18.95 1.78
N ILE A 61 -3.94 -17.77 2.27
CA ILE A 61 -3.64 -17.27 3.61
C ILE A 61 -4.85 -17.51 4.52
N LYS A 62 -4.74 -18.45 5.44
CA LYS A 62 -5.81 -18.75 6.39
C LYS A 62 -5.96 -17.63 7.43
N VAL A 63 -7.14 -17.01 7.47
CA VAL A 63 -7.44 -15.93 8.42
C VAL A 63 -7.83 -16.47 9.79
N ILE A 64 -7.10 -16.04 10.81
CA ILE A 64 -7.40 -16.29 12.22
C ILE A 64 -7.69 -14.95 12.90
N ARG A 65 -8.95 -14.68 13.18
CA ARG A 65 -9.35 -13.39 13.75
C ARG A 65 -8.81 -13.23 15.17
N VAL A 66 -8.08 -12.15 15.41
CA VAL A 66 -7.61 -11.69 16.72
C VAL A 66 -8.21 -10.32 16.98
N ALA A 67 -8.66 -10.09 18.21
CA ALA A 67 -9.22 -8.79 18.56
C ALA A 67 -8.16 -7.69 18.39
N SER A 68 -8.52 -6.65 17.64
CA SER A 68 -7.66 -5.50 17.39
C SER A 68 -8.11 -4.32 18.23
N SER A 69 -7.16 -3.62 18.86
CA SER A 69 -7.39 -2.35 19.53
C SER A 69 -6.84 -1.21 18.68
N LYS A 70 -7.54 -0.09 18.62
CA LYS A 70 -7.02 1.14 18.00
C LYS A 70 -6.24 1.92 19.06
N MET A 71 -4.98 2.22 18.80
CA MET A 71 -4.22 3.15 19.64
C MET A 71 -4.60 4.58 19.27
N ARG A 72 -5.57 5.15 20.00
CA ARG A 72 -6.02 6.54 19.81
C ARG A 72 -5.07 7.50 20.50
N ARG A 73 -4.83 8.65 19.88
CA ARG A 73 -3.90 9.68 20.38
C ARG A 73 -4.55 10.76 21.24
N TYR A 74 -5.89 10.77 21.32
CA TYR A 74 -6.66 11.73 22.09
C TYR A 74 -7.33 11.03 23.27
N PHE A 75 -7.55 11.78 24.35
CA PHE A 75 -8.26 11.26 25.52
C PHE A 75 -9.71 10.96 25.13
N SER A 76 -10.12 9.71 25.29
CA SER A 76 -11.49 9.26 25.06
C SER A 76 -11.80 8.14 26.05
N LEU A 77 -13.03 8.10 26.57
CA LEU A 77 -13.52 6.97 27.35
C LEU A 77 -13.39 5.63 26.62
N LEU A 78 -13.37 5.69 25.28
CA LEU A 78 -13.13 4.52 24.44
C LEU A 78 -11.70 3.97 24.56
N ASN A 79 -10.73 4.74 25.07
CA ASN A 79 -9.38 4.25 25.34
C ASN A 79 -9.37 3.18 26.43
N ILE A 80 -10.30 3.26 27.40
CA ILE A 80 -10.46 2.24 28.44
C ILE A 80 -10.94 0.92 27.79
N LEU A 81 -11.91 1.00 26.88
CA LEU A 81 -12.38 -0.18 26.13
C LEU A 81 -11.27 -0.74 25.21
N ASP A 82 -10.50 0.14 24.56
CA ASP A 82 -9.39 -0.29 23.69
C ASP A 82 -8.26 -0.94 24.51
N PHE A 83 -8.04 -0.51 25.77
CA PHE A 83 -7.13 -1.17 26.70
C PHE A 83 -7.57 -2.62 26.99
N PHE A 84 -8.82 -2.84 27.36
CA PHE A 84 -9.35 -4.20 27.59
C PHE A 84 -9.34 -5.04 26.31
N LYS A 85 -9.67 -4.45 25.14
CA LYS A 85 -9.57 -5.12 23.84
C LYS A 85 -8.13 -5.53 23.52
N PHE A 86 -7.14 -4.72 23.90
CA PHE A 86 -5.74 -5.07 23.69
C PHE A 86 -5.35 -6.32 24.48
N PHE A 87 -5.66 -6.35 25.79
CA PHE A 87 -5.34 -7.53 26.62
C PHE A 87 -6.12 -8.78 26.20
N TRP A 88 -7.39 -8.61 25.80
CA TRP A 88 -8.16 -9.71 25.23
C TRP A 88 -7.55 -10.21 23.91
N GLY A 89 -7.13 -9.28 23.05
CA GLY A 89 -6.43 -9.59 21.81
C GLY A 89 -5.11 -10.31 22.05
N LEU A 90 -4.31 -9.85 23.02
CA LEU A 90 -3.07 -10.47 23.42
C LEU A 90 -3.29 -11.90 23.96
N PHE A 91 -4.23 -12.09 24.87
CA PHE A 91 -4.59 -13.41 25.39
C PHE A 91 -5.06 -14.36 24.28
N SER A 92 -5.95 -13.89 23.41
CA SER A 92 -6.40 -14.64 22.24
C SER A 92 -5.25 -14.99 21.29
N ALA A 93 -4.32 -14.04 21.06
CA ALA A 93 -3.15 -14.26 20.21
C ALA A 93 -2.21 -15.32 20.82
N ILE A 94 -1.95 -15.28 22.14
CA ILE A 94 -1.14 -16.27 22.85
C ILE A 94 -1.72 -17.67 22.67
N ILE A 95 -3.02 -17.87 22.94
CA ILE A 95 -3.67 -19.18 22.79
C ILE A 95 -3.60 -19.69 21.35
N LYS A 96 -3.97 -18.85 20.37
CA LYS A 96 -3.99 -19.23 18.95
C LYS A 96 -2.59 -19.49 18.41
N MET A 97 -1.59 -18.74 18.87
CA MET A 97 -0.19 -18.93 18.52
C MET A 97 0.35 -20.24 19.09
N PHE A 98 -0.06 -20.65 20.29
CA PHE A 98 0.29 -21.95 20.86
C PHE A 98 -0.12 -23.11 19.95
N TRP A 99 -1.31 -23.06 19.39
CA TRP A 99 -1.80 -24.12 18.49
C TRP A 99 -1.18 -24.07 17.09
N PHE A 100 -0.70 -22.93 16.66
CA PHE A 100 -0.07 -22.79 15.35
C PHE A 100 1.45 -22.94 15.41
N MET A 101 2.10 -22.39 16.44
CA MET A 101 3.54 -22.36 16.66
C MET A 101 4.31 -21.97 15.40
N PRO A 102 4.22 -20.71 14.97
CA PRO A 102 4.89 -20.23 13.78
C PRO A 102 6.42 -20.24 13.95
N ASP A 103 7.14 -20.45 12.86
CA ASP A 103 8.59 -20.37 12.81
C ASP A 103 9.09 -18.93 12.72
N VAL A 104 8.27 -18.04 12.17
CA VAL A 104 8.55 -16.60 12.02
C VAL A 104 7.24 -15.80 11.95
N VAL A 105 7.29 -14.54 12.37
CA VAL A 105 6.22 -13.57 12.20
C VAL A 105 6.71 -12.45 11.27
N PHE A 106 5.96 -12.20 10.20
CA PHE A 106 6.13 -10.99 9.38
C PHE A 106 5.00 -10.00 9.66
N SER A 107 5.33 -8.75 9.96
CA SER A 107 4.36 -7.73 10.32
C SER A 107 4.49 -6.45 9.52
N LYS A 108 3.35 -5.99 8.98
CA LYS A 108 3.19 -4.67 8.36
C LYS A 108 2.74 -3.58 9.35
N GLY A 109 2.68 -3.91 10.63
CA GLY A 109 2.16 -2.97 11.61
C GLY A 109 0.64 -2.79 11.52
N GLY A 110 0.15 -1.64 11.96
CA GLY A 110 -1.27 -1.32 11.99
C GLY A 110 -2.00 -1.87 13.23
N PRO A 111 -3.31 -1.54 13.36
CA PRO A 111 -4.12 -1.96 14.50
C PRO A 111 -4.18 -3.48 14.64
N GLY A 112 -3.92 -3.99 15.83
CA GLY A 112 -3.98 -5.41 16.14
C GLY A 112 -2.66 -6.17 15.95
N ALA A 113 -1.72 -5.69 15.15
CA ALA A 113 -0.42 -6.35 14.98
C ALA A 113 0.38 -6.40 16.28
N LEU A 114 0.28 -5.38 17.13
CA LEU A 114 1.03 -5.29 18.38
C LEU A 114 0.73 -6.47 19.33
N SER A 115 -0.54 -6.86 19.49
CA SER A 115 -0.92 -8.03 20.30
C SER A 115 -0.28 -9.33 19.80
N VAL A 116 -0.19 -9.48 18.47
CA VAL A 116 0.46 -10.63 17.83
C VAL A 116 1.97 -10.62 18.08
N ILE A 117 2.61 -9.46 18.00
CA ILE A 117 4.06 -9.31 18.24
C ILE A 117 4.41 -9.59 19.69
N TYR A 118 3.61 -9.15 20.66
CA TYR A 118 3.82 -9.50 22.07
C TYR A 118 3.61 -10.98 22.34
N ALA A 119 2.65 -11.63 21.67
CA ALA A 119 2.48 -13.07 21.73
C ALA A 119 3.69 -13.81 21.11
N ALA A 120 4.23 -13.34 19.98
CA ALA A 120 5.45 -13.86 19.39
C ALA A 120 6.64 -13.74 20.34
N ARG A 121 6.78 -12.59 21.01
CA ARG A 121 7.81 -12.37 22.04
C ARG A 121 7.70 -13.36 23.20
N PHE A 122 6.47 -13.65 23.66
CA PHE A 122 6.22 -14.62 24.72
C PHE A 122 6.74 -16.03 24.35
N TYR A 123 6.52 -16.48 23.11
CA TYR A 123 7.01 -17.75 22.59
C TYR A 123 8.42 -17.67 22.00
N ARG A 124 9.08 -16.52 22.06
CA ARG A 124 10.39 -16.26 21.45
C ARG A 124 10.41 -16.56 19.95
N VAL A 125 9.29 -16.35 19.26
CA VAL A 125 9.23 -16.44 17.79
C VAL A 125 9.88 -15.20 17.20
N PRO A 126 10.80 -15.34 16.23
CA PRO A 126 11.42 -14.19 15.56
C PRO A 126 10.38 -13.35 14.82
N VAL A 127 10.60 -12.03 14.81
CA VAL A 127 9.69 -11.06 14.19
C VAL A 127 10.48 -10.22 13.21
N VAL A 128 10.00 -10.15 11.98
CA VAL A 128 10.44 -9.22 10.95
C VAL A 128 9.32 -8.18 10.75
N ILE A 129 9.66 -6.90 10.79
CA ILE A 129 8.69 -5.83 10.55
C ILE A 129 9.08 -5.04 9.31
N HIS A 130 8.09 -4.61 8.52
CA HIS A 130 8.30 -3.73 7.39
C HIS A 130 7.48 -2.44 7.57
N GLU A 131 8.16 -1.29 7.57
CA GLU A 131 7.55 0.03 7.60
C GLU A 131 7.55 0.64 6.20
N SER A 132 6.39 1.04 5.71
CA SER A 132 6.24 1.61 4.37
C SER A 132 6.18 3.13 4.33
N ASP A 133 6.09 3.79 5.47
CA ASP A 133 6.01 5.24 5.52
C ASP A 133 7.36 5.88 5.86
N ALA A 134 7.60 7.10 5.39
CA ALA A 134 8.80 7.89 5.69
C ALA A 134 8.90 8.29 7.17
N THR A 135 7.78 8.20 7.90
CA THR A 135 7.70 8.34 9.35
C THR A 135 7.05 7.11 9.95
N ALA A 136 7.75 6.42 10.82
CA ALA A 136 7.27 5.16 11.37
C ALA A 136 5.99 5.32 12.20
N GLY A 137 5.04 4.41 11.98
CA GLY A 137 3.82 4.32 12.75
C GLY A 137 4.06 3.94 14.21
N ILE A 138 3.12 4.28 15.11
CA ILE A 138 3.22 3.95 16.55
C ILE A 138 3.40 2.44 16.75
N THR A 139 2.67 1.63 16.01
CA THR A 139 2.77 0.17 16.10
C THR A 139 4.16 -0.32 15.68
N SER A 140 4.71 0.19 14.59
CA SER A 140 6.06 -0.17 14.12
C SER A 140 7.13 0.22 15.14
N ARG A 141 7.06 1.44 15.70
CA ARG A 141 7.99 1.89 16.76
C ARG A 141 7.91 1.03 18.03
N ALA A 142 6.68 0.68 18.45
CA ALA A 142 6.49 -0.19 19.62
C ALA A 142 6.98 -1.62 19.36
N SER A 143 6.82 -2.11 18.13
CA SER A 143 7.24 -3.43 17.69
C SER A 143 8.75 -3.56 17.52
N ALA A 144 9.43 -2.47 17.21
CA ALA A 144 10.88 -2.43 16.95
C ALA A 144 11.71 -3.04 18.07
N LYS A 145 11.29 -2.86 19.32
CA LYS A 145 11.97 -3.45 20.51
C LYS A 145 11.97 -4.98 20.52
N HIS A 146 11.05 -5.59 19.76
CA HIS A 146 10.85 -7.03 19.72
C HIS A 146 11.16 -7.62 18.35
N ALA A 147 11.40 -6.77 17.35
CA ALA A 147 11.78 -7.18 16.02
C ALA A 147 13.24 -7.62 15.99
N GLU A 148 13.51 -8.63 15.21
CA GLU A 148 14.86 -9.10 14.90
C GLU A 148 15.43 -8.32 13.72
N ILE A 149 14.60 -8.10 12.69
CA ILE A 149 14.93 -7.30 11.52
C ILE A 149 13.84 -6.24 11.35
N ILE A 150 14.26 -5.03 11.10
CA ILE A 150 13.40 -3.89 10.76
C ILE A 150 13.70 -3.48 9.33
N GLU A 151 12.71 -3.61 8.48
CA GLU A 151 12.80 -3.20 7.09
C GLU A 151 12.03 -1.92 6.88
N VAL A 152 12.61 -0.99 6.16
CA VAL A 152 11.99 0.31 5.88
C VAL A 152 11.97 0.58 4.38
N ALA A 153 10.88 1.18 3.92
CA ALA A 153 10.76 1.58 2.53
C ALA A 153 11.50 2.90 2.23
N PHE A 154 11.59 3.79 3.20
CA PHE A 154 12.26 5.09 3.12
C PHE A 154 13.43 5.17 4.09
N GLU A 155 14.54 5.78 3.67
CA GLU A 155 15.68 6.05 4.55
C GLU A 155 15.32 6.99 5.71
N GLU A 156 14.38 7.91 5.46
CA GLU A 156 13.89 8.86 6.46
C GLU A 156 13.27 8.19 7.69
N ALA A 157 12.75 6.96 7.55
CA ALA A 157 12.18 6.21 8.66
C ALA A 157 13.21 5.64 9.63
N ILE A 158 14.48 5.51 9.24
CA ILE A 158 15.55 4.94 10.09
C ILE A 158 15.64 5.66 11.44
N LYS A 159 15.53 7.00 11.43
CA LYS A 159 15.59 7.84 12.64
C LYS A 159 14.56 7.52 13.71
N ASP A 160 13.47 6.86 13.31
CA ASP A 160 12.34 6.53 14.18
C ASP A 160 12.53 5.22 14.96
N PHE A 161 13.60 4.49 14.66
CA PHE A 161 13.91 3.19 15.25
C PHE A 161 15.18 3.24 16.10
N PRO A 162 15.31 2.33 17.10
CA PRO A 162 16.50 2.26 17.94
C PRO A 162 17.74 1.89 17.12
N SER A 163 18.85 2.60 17.34
CA SER A 163 20.11 2.43 16.59
C SER A 163 20.83 1.10 16.84
N ASP A 164 20.46 0.38 17.92
CA ASP A 164 20.98 -0.94 18.27
C ASP A 164 20.26 -2.09 17.52
N ARG A 165 19.31 -1.76 16.64
CA ARG A 165 18.56 -2.75 15.86
C ARG A 165 19.10 -2.89 14.44
N GLN A 166 18.91 -4.08 13.88
CA GLN A 166 19.21 -4.32 12.48
C GLN A 166 18.13 -3.67 11.60
N ILE A 167 18.47 -2.60 10.93
CA ILE A 167 17.57 -1.87 10.04
C ILE A 167 18.09 -1.99 8.62
N ARG A 168 17.20 -2.31 7.68
CA ARG A 168 17.50 -2.44 6.25
C ARG A 168 16.57 -1.55 5.43
N VAL A 169 17.12 -0.78 4.49
CA VAL A 169 16.33 -0.01 3.52
C VAL A 169 16.08 -0.89 2.31
N VAL A 170 14.87 -1.43 2.22
CA VAL A 170 14.49 -2.40 1.17
C VAL A 170 13.64 -1.78 0.06
N GLY A 171 12.92 -0.68 0.36
CA GLY A 171 11.95 -0.09 -0.56
C GLY A 171 10.52 -0.56 -0.29
N GLY A 172 9.59 -0.10 -1.10
CA GLY A 172 8.17 -0.47 -1.00
C GLY A 172 7.85 -1.78 -1.71
N LEU A 173 6.86 -2.49 -1.19
CA LEU A 173 6.39 -3.75 -1.74
C LEU A 173 5.29 -3.47 -2.77
N VAL A 174 5.48 -3.94 -4.00
CA VAL A 174 4.61 -3.67 -5.15
C VAL A 174 4.06 -4.99 -5.69
N ARG A 175 2.80 -4.97 -6.14
CA ARG A 175 2.13 -6.12 -6.75
C ARG A 175 2.65 -6.37 -8.17
N ASP A 176 3.02 -7.60 -8.49
CA ASP A 176 3.46 -7.98 -9.85
C ASP A 176 2.30 -7.86 -10.87
N SER A 177 1.04 -8.00 -10.41
CA SER A 177 -0.18 -7.92 -11.23
C SER A 177 -0.44 -6.56 -11.89
N LEU A 178 0.27 -5.50 -11.49
CA LEU A 178 0.10 -4.16 -12.07
C LEU A 178 0.87 -3.95 -13.39
N THR A 179 1.70 -4.89 -13.78
CA THR A 179 2.45 -4.81 -15.05
C THR A 179 1.62 -5.44 -16.17
N ILE A 180 1.39 -4.69 -17.25
CA ILE A 180 0.74 -5.19 -18.46
C ILE A 180 1.62 -4.93 -19.67
N ASP A 181 1.62 -5.90 -20.60
CA ASP A 181 2.34 -5.81 -21.87
C ASP A 181 1.41 -5.33 -23.00
N GLU A 182 0.81 -4.17 -22.79
CA GLU A 182 -0.09 -3.54 -23.75
C GLU A 182 0.39 -2.13 -24.12
N SER A 183 0.06 -1.71 -25.34
CA SER A 183 0.33 -0.33 -25.75
C SER A 183 -0.56 0.64 -24.96
N LYS A 184 -0.04 1.84 -24.69
CA LYS A 184 -0.81 2.93 -24.07
C LYS A 184 -2.09 3.25 -24.84
N ALA A 185 -2.07 3.15 -26.17
CA ALA A 185 -3.24 3.39 -27.02
C ALA A 185 -4.32 2.32 -26.80
N THR A 186 -3.94 1.04 -26.68
CA THR A 186 -4.85 -0.07 -26.36
C THR A 186 -5.51 0.14 -25.00
N SER A 187 -4.73 0.47 -24.00
CA SER A 187 -5.26 0.72 -22.66
C SER A 187 -6.19 1.95 -22.59
N ARG A 188 -5.90 3.00 -23.37
CA ARG A 188 -6.82 4.16 -23.50
C ARG A 188 -8.16 3.75 -24.12
N LEU A 189 -8.13 2.95 -25.17
CA LEU A 189 -9.33 2.44 -25.80
C LEU A 189 -10.15 1.56 -24.83
N ALA A 190 -9.50 0.65 -24.13
CA ALA A 190 -10.13 -0.21 -23.14
C ALA A 190 -10.80 0.60 -22.00
N MET A 191 -10.17 1.69 -21.58
CA MET A 191 -10.73 2.61 -20.57
C MET A 191 -11.74 3.61 -21.17
N GLY A 192 -12.05 3.55 -22.46
CA GLY A 192 -12.97 4.46 -23.14
C GLY A 192 -12.46 5.91 -23.19
N MET A 193 -11.14 6.10 -23.23
CA MET A 193 -10.51 7.43 -23.27
C MET A 193 -10.21 7.88 -24.69
N PRO A 194 -10.38 9.19 -24.99
CA PRO A 194 -10.04 9.73 -26.30
C PRO A 194 -8.51 9.78 -26.51
N THR A 195 -8.10 9.74 -27.78
CA THR A 195 -6.68 9.76 -28.16
C THR A 195 -6.07 11.15 -28.24
N GLY A 196 -6.89 12.19 -28.32
CA GLY A 196 -6.45 13.57 -28.63
C GLY A 196 -6.13 14.45 -27.40
N LYS A 197 -6.33 13.95 -26.17
CA LYS A 197 -6.08 14.72 -24.94
C LYS A 197 -5.16 13.96 -23.99
N PRO A 198 -4.41 14.68 -23.15
CA PRO A 198 -3.71 14.04 -22.03
C PRO A 198 -4.70 13.35 -21.11
N VAL A 199 -4.37 12.13 -20.68
CA VAL A 199 -5.18 11.31 -19.77
C VAL A 199 -4.62 11.42 -18.37
N ILE A 200 -5.46 11.84 -17.43
CA ILE A 200 -5.14 11.91 -16.00
C ILE A 200 -5.90 10.81 -15.26
N LEU A 201 -5.17 10.01 -14.50
CA LEU A 201 -5.78 9.07 -13.57
C LEU A 201 -5.83 9.69 -12.17
N ILE A 202 -7.02 9.81 -11.60
CA ILE A 202 -7.23 10.35 -10.26
C ILE A 202 -7.65 9.22 -9.32
N LEU A 203 -6.85 9.02 -8.25
CA LEU A 203 -7.01 7.91 -7.32
C LEU A 203 -7.21 8.43 -5.88
N GLY A 204 -8.41 8.24 -5.35
CA GLY A 204 -8.73 8.54 -3.95
C GLY A 204 -8.33 7.44 -2.96
N GLY A 205 -7.75 6.33 -3.44
CA GLY A 205 -7.54 5.11 -2.65
C GLY A 205 -8.83 4.27 -2.54
N SER A 206 -8.75 3.13 -1.83
CA SER A 206 -9.87 2.16 -1.75
C SER A 206 -11.15 2.71 -1.11
N GLN A 207 -11.03 3.70 -0.21
CA GLN A 207 -12.16 4.34 0.46
C GLN A 207 -12.59 5.64 -0.22
N GLY A 208 -11.83 6.11 -1.20
CA GLY A 208 -12.00 7.41 -1.84
C GLY A 208 -11.42 8.56 -1.01
N ALA A 209 -11.18 9.69 -1.66
CA ALA A 209 -10.73 10.95 -1.05
C ALA A 209 -11.78 12.02 -1.33
N GLN A 210 -12.68 12.26 -0.37
CA GLN A 210 -13.83 13.16 -0.58
C GLN A 210 -13.42 14.55 -1.08
N SER A 211 -12.39 15.18 -0.48
CA SER A 211 -11.93 16.50 -0.92
C SER A 211 -11.42 16.49 -2.37
N LEU A 212 -10.71 15.45 -2.78
CA LEU A 212 -10.26 15.29 -4.17
C LEU A 212 -11.43 15.04 -5.11
N ASN A 213 -12.41 14.23 -4.68
CA ASN A 213 -13.60 13.97 -5.45
C ASN A 213 -14.41 15.26 -5.67
N TYR A 214 -14.64 16.07 -4.61
CA TYR A 214 -15.32 17.35 -4.73
C TYR A 214 -14.54 18.34 -5.59
N PHE A 215 -13.22 18.39 -5.45
CA PHE A 215 -12.39 19.23 -6.31
C PHE A 215 -12.62 18.90 -7.80
N VAL A 216 -12.64 17.62 -8.17
CA VAL A 216 -12.90 17.20 -9.56
C VAL A 216 -14.31 17.55 -9.99
N LEU A 217 -15.30 17.35 -9.13
CA LEU A 217 -16.69 17.61 -9.42
C LEU A 217 -16.95 19.11 -9.68
N GLU A 218 -16.53 19.97 -8.75
CA GLU A 218 -16.74 21.42 -8.82
C GLU A 218 -16.00 22.09 -9.98
N ASN A 219 -14.89 21.51 -10.43
CA ASN A 219 -14.08 22.04 -11.52
C ASN A 219 -14.19 21.20 -12.81
N SER A 220 -15.18 20.31 -12.91
CA SER A 220 -15.28 19.30 -13.98
C SER A 220 -15.26 19.93 -15.37
N GLU A 221 -16.00 21.00 -15.63
CA GLU A 221 -16.06 21.66 -16.93
C GLU A 221 -14.67 22.17 -17.37
N GLU A 222 -13.96 22.86 -16.48
CA GLU A 222 -12.64 23.42 -16.77
C GLU A 222 -11.60 22.32 -16.96
N LEU A 223 -11.63 21.28 -16.11
CA LEU A 223 -10.72 20.14 -16.20
C LEU A 223 -10.94 19.35 -17.50
N LEU A 224 -12.19 19.04 -17.86
CA LEU A 224 -12.52 18.23 -19.03
C LEU A 224 -12.34 18.98 -20.36
N LYS A 225 -12.32 20.32 -20.37
CA LYS A 225 -11.87 21.11 -21.52
C LYS A 225 -10.40 20.85 -21.85
N ASN A 226 -9.57 20.59 -20.84
CA ASN A 226 -8.13 20.45 -20.96
C ASN A 226 -7.65 19.00 -21.02
N PHE A 227 -8.32 18.07 -20.33
CA PHE A 227 -7.84 16.70 -20.07
C PHE A 227 -8.96 15.68 -20.26
N ALA A 228 -8.57 14.42 -20.46
CA ALA A 228 -9.44 13.28 -20.24
C ALA A 228 -9.12 12.67 -18.86
N ILE A 229 -10.14 12.27 -18.10
CA ILE A 229 -9.99 11.87 -16.69
C ILE A 229 -10.59 10.51 -16.44
N ILE A 230 -9.77 9.61 -15.90
CA ILE A 230 -10.20 8.36 -15.25
C ILE A 230 -10.20 8.64 -13.75
N HIS A 231 -11.34 8.44 -13.07
CA HIS A 231 -11.48 8.82 -11.67
C HIS A 231 -12.02 7.68 -10.82
N GLN A 232 -11.22 7.17 -9.88
CA GLN A 232 -11.67 6.23 -8.86
C GLN A 232 -12.14 6.99 -7.63
N VAL A 233 -13.47 7.06 -7.43
CA VAL A 233 -14.09 7.86 -6.35
C VAL A 233 -14.23 7.11 -5.02
N GLY A 234 -14.07 5.79 -5.01
CA GLY A 234 -14.30 4.92 -3.85
C GLY A 234 -15.71 4.32 -3.85
N GLN A 235 -15.79 3.04 -3.50
CA GLN A 235 -17.03 2.24 -3.54
C GLN A 235 -18.19 2.91 -2.76
N GLY A 236 -17.89 3.42 -1.55
CA GLY A 236 -18.91 4.04 -0.69
C GLY A 236 -19.41 5.39 -1.18
N ASN A 237 -18.65 6.07 -2.03
CA ASN A 237 -18.96 7.42 -2.52
C ASN A 237 -19.65 7.42 -3.90
N TYR A 238 -19.53 6.32 -4.65
CA TYR A 238 -19.84 6.27 -6.08
C TYR A 238 -21.26 6.73 -6.42
N LEU A 239 -22.29 6.19 -5.75
CA LEU A 239 -23.68 6.52 -6.09
C LEU A 239 -23.99 8.01 -5.85
N GLN A 240 -23.48 8.57 -4.76
CA GLN A 240 -23.66 9.97 -4.44
C GLN A 240 -22.96 10.86 -5.47
N PHE A 241 -21.65 10.62 -5.68
CA PHE A 241 -20.86 11.42 -6.63
C PHE A 241 -21.35 11.30 -8.06
N LYS A 242 -21.84 10.13 -8.46
CA LYS A 242 -22.45 9.95 -9.77
C LYS A 242 -23.70 10.81 -9.94
N ALA A 243 -24.59 10.80 -8.96
CA ALA A 243 -25.81 11.63 -9.01
C ALA A 243 -25.49 13.14 -9.03
N GLU A 244 -24.51 13.57 -8.23
CA GLU A 244 -24.05 14.96 -8.21
C GLU A 244 -23.39 15.36 -9.53
N TYR A 245 -22.54 14.52 -10.11
CA TYR A 245 -21.93 14.75 -11.42
C TYR A 245 -22.99 14.83 -12.53
N ASP A 246 -23.92 13.87 -12.59
CA ASP A 246 -25.01 13.85 -13.56
C ASP A 246 -25.88 15.12 -13.48
N PHE A 247 -26.03 15.68 -12.27
CA PHE A 247 -26.73 16.96 -12.07
C PHE A 247 -25.92 18.15 -12.55
N MET A 248 -24.66 18.26 -12.15
CA MET A 248 -23.80 19.42 -12.46
C MET A 248 -23.39 19.45 -13.94
N SER A 249 -23.23 18.29 -14.57
CA SER A 249 -22.80 18.15 -15.96
C SER A 249 -23.94 18.25 -17.01
N ARG A 250 -25.17 18.55 -16.60
CA ARG A 250 -26.33 18.59 -17.52
C ARG A 250 -26.14 19.52 -18.74
N ASN A 251 -25.34 20.56 -18.58
CA ASN A 251 -25.05 21.52 -19.63
C ASN A 251 -23.70 21.25 -20.31
N HIS A 252 -23.03 20.19 -19.97
CA HIS A 252 -21.79 19.78 -20.64
C HIS A 252 -22.11 19.28 -22.05
N THR A 253 -21.21 19.53 -22.98
CA THR A 253 -21.29 18.97 -24.33
C THR A 253 -20.96 17.49 -24.31
N ASP A 254 -21.38 16.74 -25.34
CA ASP A 254 -21.07 15.30 -25.48
C ASP A 254 -19.55 15.05 -25.45
N ASP A 255 -18.75 15.95 -26.01
CA ASP A 255 -17.28 15.87 -25.97
C ASP A 255 -16.72 15.94 -24.54
N LEU A 256 -17.32 16.74 -23.66
CA LEU A 256 -16.89 16.80 -22.25
C LEU A 256 -17.27 15.52 -21.51
N HIS A 257 -18.47 14.99 -21.76
CA HIS A 257 -18.86 13.70 -21.20
C HIS A 257 -17.96 12.55 -21.67
N ALA A 258 -17.54 12.58 -22.94
CA ALA A 258 -16.61 11.58 -23.49
C ALA A 258 -15.24 11.61 -22.83
N ASN A 259 -14.85 12.73 -22.22
CA ASN A 259 -13.55 12.89 -21.53
C ASN A 259 -13.54 12.42 -20.07
N TYR A 260 -14.66 11.91 -19.52
CA TYR A 260 -14.74 11.52 -18.11
C TYR A 260 -15.21 10.09 -17.91
N ARG A 261 -14.47 9.32 -17.11
CA ARG A 261 -14.89 7.97 -16.65
C ARG A 261 -14.75 7.89 -15.16
N MET A 262 -15.86 7.64 -14.48
CA MET A 262 -15.95 7.50 -13.04
C MET A 262 -16.06 6.01 -12.69
N HIS A 263 -15.18 5.54 -11.81
CA HIS A 263 -15.16 4.17 -11.32
C HIS A 263 -15.37 4.14 -9.80
N PRO A 264 -16.21 3.23 -9.27
CA PRO A 264 -16.33 3.04 -7.82
C PRO A 264 -15.02 2.49 -7.23
N TYR A 265 -14.44 1.52 -7.92
CA TYR A 265 -13.22 0.82 -7.58
C TYR A 265 -12.64 0.24 -8.88
N LEU A 266 -11.34 0.19 -8.97
CA LEU A 266 -10.61 -0.48 -10.05
C LEU A 266 -9.97 -1.75 -9.45
N ASP A 267 -10.31 -2.90 -10.00
CA ASP A 267 -9.62 -4.15 -9.63
C ASP A 267 -8.18 -4.15 -10.15
N ASP A 268 -7.41 -5.21 -9.93
CA ASP A 268 -5.99 -5.24 -10.26
C ASP A 268 -5.76 -5.07 -11.78
N ASN A 269 -6.59 -5.69 -12.63
CA ASN A 269 -6.48 -5.59 -14.09
C ASN A 269 -6.92 -4.21 -14.59
N GLU A 270 -8.04 -3.71 -14.08
CA GLU A 270 -8.54 -2.37 -14.40
C GLU A 270 -7.55 -1.30 -13.95
N MET A 271 -6.94 -1.46 -12.75
CA MET A 271 -5.92 -0.55 -12.22
C MET A 271 -4.67 -0.55 -13.11
N ALA A 272 -4.17 -1.72 -13.52
CA ALA A 272 -3.04 -1.83 -14.43
C ALA A 272 -3.32 -1.13 -15.75
N THR A 273 -4.52 -1.37 -16.35
CA THR A 273 -4.97 -0.74 -17.59
C THR A 273 -5.09 0.79 -17.43
N ALA A 274 -5.70 1.27 -16.35
CA ALA A 274 -5.85 2.70 -16.08
C ALA A 274 -4.50 3.41 -15.86
N LEU A 275 -3.59 2.77 -15.10
CA LEU A 275 -2.23 3.25 -14.91
C LEU A 275 -1.48 3.33 -16.25
N ASN A 276 -1.60 2.32 -17.11
CA ASN A 276 -0.95 2.33 -18.43
C ASN A 276 -1.54 3.42 -19.34
N ALA A 277 -2.85 3.64 -19.33
CA ALA A 277 -3.54 4.66 -20.11
C ALA A 277 -3.12 6.09 -19.74
N ALA A 278 -2.78 6.34 -18.47
CA ALA A 278 -2.53 7.67 -17.92
C ALA A 278 -1.18 8.26 -18.33
N ASP A 279 -1.16 9.57 -18.56
CA ASP A 279 0.06 10.39 -18.70
C ASP A 279 0.58 10.85 -17.35
N VAL A 280 -0.33 11.24 -16.45
CA VAL A 280 -0.04 11.69 -15.09
C VAL A 280 -1.02 11.03 -14.13
N VAL A 281 -0.54 10.62 -12.98
CA VAL A 281 -1.39 10.09 -11.91
C VAL A 281 -1.49 11.09 -10.78
N VAL A 282 -2.71 11.34 -10.31
CA VAL A 282 -3.00 12.21 -9.17
C VAL A 282 -3.53 11.35 -8.03
N CYS A 283 -2.86 11.34 -6.89
CA CYS A 283 -3.30 10.48 -5.79
C CYS A 283 -2.86 11.01 -4.42
N ARG A 284 -3.36 10.33 -3.37
CA ARG A 284 -2.82 10.44 -2.02
C ARG A 284 -1.44 9.78 -1.94
N SER A 285 -0.62 10.24 -1.02
CA SER A 285 0.77 9.78 -0.82
C SER A 285 0.90 8.64 0.21
N GLY A 286 0.04 7.63 0.10
CA GLY A 286 0.21 6.36 0.79
C GLY A 286 1.16 5.40 0.06
N SER A 287 1.07 4.11 0.34
CA SER A 287 1.90 3.06 -0.30
C SER A 287 1.78 2.99 -1.83
N GLN A 288 0.75 3.60 -2.42
CA GLN A 288 0.54 3.65 -3.87
C GLN A 288 1.70 4.34 -4.63
N ILE A 289 2.46 5.24 -3.98
CA ILE A 289 3.64 5.84 -4.59
C ILE A 289 4.67 4.82 -5.05
N PHE A 290 4.78 3.66 -4.41
CA PHE A 290 5.70 2.60 -4.85
C PHE A 290 5.22 1.93 -6.14
N GLU A 291 3.91 1.79 -6.33
CA GLU A 291 3.31 1.30 -7.59
C GLU A 291 3.58 2.29 -8.73
N LEU A 292 3.41 3.59 -8.46
CA LEU A 292 3.75 4.64 -9.43
C LEU A 292 5.24 4.64 -9.77
N ALA A 293 6.09 4.44 -8.78
CA ALA A 293 7.53 4.34 -8.95
C ALA A 293 7.91 3.14 -9.84
N ALA A 294 7.38 1.96 -9.56
CA ALA A 294 7.62 0.74 -10.32
C ALA A 294 7.23 0.88 -11.80
N LEU A 295 6.10 1.54 -12.06
CA LEU A 295 5.60 1.76 -13.41
C LEU A 295 6.18 3.00 -14.10
N GLY A 296 7.03 3.77 -13.40
CA GLY A 296 7.63 5.00 -13.94
C GLY A 296 6.57 6.07 -14.24
N LYS A 297 5.55 6.22 -13.38
CA LYS A 297 4.45 7.17 -13.63
C LYS A 297 4.74 8.54 -13.04
N PRO A 298 4.83 9.59 -13.88
CA PRO A 298 4.82 10.97 -13.40
C PRO A 298 3.58 11.22 -12.54
N SER A 299 3.74 11.87 -11.40
CA SER A 299 2.63 12.00 -10.47
C SER A 299 2.51 13.38 -9.83
N ILE A 300 1.28 13.72 -9.43
CA ILE A 300 0.96 14.83 -8.55
C ILE A 300 0.40 14.23 -7.27
N LEU A 301 1.09 14.46 -6.16
CA LEU A 301 0.71 13.95 -4.86
C LEU A 301 -0.03 15.01 -4.07
N ILE A 302 -1.20 14.61 -3.54
CA ILE A 302 -2.04 15.46 -2.70
C ILE A 302 -2.14 14.79 -1.34
N PRO A 303 -1.21 15.08 -0.40
CA PRO A 303 -1.19 14.44 0.90
C PRO A 303 -2.44 14.76 1.70
N LEU A 304 -2.93 13.78 2.49
CA LEU A 304 -4.06 13.98 3.39
C LEU A 304 -3.60 14.73 4.63
N PRO A 305 -4.12 15.96 4.93
CA PRO A 305 -3.65 16.77 6.07
C PRO A 305 -3.91 16.13 7.42
N SER A 306 -4.95 15.29 7.54
CA SER A 306 -5.30 14.59 8.78
C SER A 306 -4.65 13.21 8.92
N SER A 307 -3.64 12.93 8.11
CA SER A 307 -2.94 11.64 8.16
C SER A 307 -2.20 11.45 9.50
N ALA A 308 -2.18 10.23 9.98
CA ALA A 308 -1.58 9.92 11.27
C ALA A 308 -0.06 10.22 11.24
N ASN A 309 0.46 11.04 12.19
CA ASN A 309 1.86 11.54 12.23
C ASN A 309 2.28 12.29 10.96
N ASP A 310 1.34 12.85 10.23
CA ASP A 310 1.61 13.55 8.97
C ASP A 310 2.35 12.68 7.93
N HIS A 311 2.20 11.33 8.04
CA HIS A 311 2.98 10.39 7.23
C HIS A 311 2.79 10.58 5.74
N GLN A 312 1.56 10.96 5.27
CA GLN A 312 1.37 11.20 3.85
C GLN A 312 2.15 12.41 3.34
N ARG A 313 2.27 13.46 4.16
CA ARG A 313 3.05 14.63 3.82
C ARG A 313 4.53 14.28 3.73
N GLU A 314 5.05 13.59 4.74
CA GLU A 314 6.43 13.11 4.74
C GLU A 314 6.74 12.18 3.55
N ASN A 315 5.84 11.24 3.24
CA ASN A 315 5.96 10.37 2.07
C ASN A 315 6.00 11.18 0.76
N ALA A 316 5.07 12.16 0.63
CA ALA A 316 4.99 13.00 -0.57
C ALA A 316 6.29 13.76 -0.82
N TYR A 317 6.83 14.40 0.21
CA TYR A 317 8.08 15.17 0.09
C TYR A 317 9.30 14.25 -0.07
N ALA A 318 9.37 13.12 0.62
CA ALA A 318 10.45 12.15 0.41
C ALA A 318 10.49 11.64 -1.03
N TYR A 319 9.33 11.27 -1.59
CA TYR A 319 9.23 10.83 -2.98
C TYR A 319 9.50 11.97 -3.98
N SER A 320 8.99 13.17 -3.74
CA SER A 320 9.19 14.31 -4.65
C SER A 320 10.66 14.75 -4.77
N LYS A 321 11.48 14.53 -3.74
CA LYS A 321 12.93 14.79 -3.79
C LYS A 321 13.64 13.98 -4.88
N SER A 322 13.10 12.82 -5.28
CA SER A 322 13.62 12.04 -6.39
C SER A 322 13.40 12.71 -7.75
N GLY A 323 12.49 13.69 -7.84
CA GLY A 323 12.06 14.31 -9.09
C GLY A 323 10.92 13.60 -9.80
N ALA A 324 10.34 12.54 -9.20
CA ALA A 324 9.28 11.74 -9.81
C ALA A 324 7.87 12.34 -9.63
N ALA A 325 7.68 13.24 -8.67
CA ALA A 325 6.38 13.80 -8.33
C ALA A 325 6.44 15.30 -8.03
N VAL A 326 5.29 15.95 -8.25
CA VAL A 326 4.99 17.29 -7.73
C VAL A 326 4.04 17.13 -6.56
N VAL A 327 4.24 17.91 -5.49
CA VAL A 327 3.35 17.94 -4.33
C VAL A 327 2.46 19.18 -4.41
N ILE A 328 1.16 18.99 -4.25
CA ILE A 328 0.18 20.05 -4.04
C ILE A 328 -0.50 19.77 -2.71
N GLU A 329 -0.27 20.63 -1.71
CA GLU A 329 -0.98 20.52 -0.44
C GLU A 329 -2.50 20.73 -0.67
N GLU A 330 -3.33 19.98 0.07
CA GLU A 330 -4.78 20.02 -0.15
C GLU A 330 -5.36 21.42 -0.01
N GLU A 331 -4.83 22.26 0.87
CA GLU A 331 -5.22 23.67 1.03
C GLU A 331 -4.90 24.55 -0.18
N ASN A 332 -3.96 24.14 -1.01
CA ASN A 332 -3.52 24.82 -2.24
C ASN A 332 -4.10 24.17 -3.52
N LEU A 333 -5.03 23.24 -3.36
CA LEU A 333 -5.64 22.52 -4.49
C LEU A 333 -6.70 23.43 -5.16
N LEU A 334 -6.23 24.36 -5.97
CA LEU A 334 -7.05 25.25 -6.80
C LEU A 334 -6.99 24.81 -8.27
N SER A 335 -8.10 24.97 -9.03
CA SER A 335 -8.17 24.52 -10.43
C SER A 335 -7.06 25.12 -11.29
N GLY A 336 -6.81 26.41 -11.17
CA GLY A 336 -5.75 27.09 -11.93
C GLY A 336 -4.35 26.58 -11.60
N VAL A 337 -4.05 26.31 -10.31
CA VAL A 337 -2.77 25.72 -9.88
C VAL A 337 -2.62 24.30 -10.44
N PHE A 338 -3.66 23.48 -10.26
CA PHE A 338 -3.69 22.11 -10.74
C PHE A 338 -3.49 22.00 -12.25
N ILE A 339 -4.31 22.73 -13.02
CA ILE A 339 -4.26 22.75 -14.49
C ILE A 339 -2.88 23.21 -14.98
N THR A 340 -2.31 24.25 -14.35
CA THR A 340 -0.99 24.76 -14.70
C THR A 340 0.09 23.71 -14.47
N GLN A 341 0.06 23.00 -13.33
CA GLN A 341 1.03 21.94 -13.04
C GLN A 341 0.89 20.76 -14.00
N VAL A 342 -0.35 20.30 -14.27
CA VAL A 342 -0.56 19.22 -15.24
C VAL A 342 -0.08 19.63 -16.63
N LYS A 343 -0.46 20.81 -17.14
CA LYS A 343 -0.01 21.31 -18.44
C LYS A 343 1.52 21.41 -18.55
N LYS A 344 2.17 21.86 -17.47
CA LYS A 344 3.63 21.92 -17.41
C LYS A 344 4.26 20.53 -17.56
N ILE A 345 3.69 19.51 -16.92
CA ILE A 345 4.19 18.13 -16.98
C ILE A 345 3.94 17.55 -18.37
N VAL A 346 2.69 17.59 -18.86
CA VAL A 346 2.31 16.92 -20.13
C VAL A 346 2.73 17.70 -21.37
N GLY A 347 2.98 18.99 -21.26
CA GLY A 347 3.44 19.86 -22.35
C GLY A 347 4.96 19.84 -22.60
N ASP A 348 5.75 19.23 -21.70
CA ASP A 348 7.20 19.07 -21.83
C ASP A 348 7.56 17.58 -21.81
N GLU A 349 7.77 16.99 -22.98
CA GLU A 349 8.15 15.58 -23.15
C GLU A 349 9.42 15.23 -22.37
N LYS A 350 10.39 16.13 -22.31
CA LYS A 350 11.62 15.93 -21.53
C LYS A 350 11.33 15.93 -20.03
N MET A 351 10.36 16.69 -19.57
CA MET A 351 9.94 16.69 -18.16
C MET A 351 9.24 15.37 -17.82
N LEU A 352 8.32 14.90 -18.67
CA LEU A 352 7.63 13.60 -18.52
C LEU A 352 8.68 12.48 -18.43
N GLU A 353 9.63 12.44 -19.36
CA GLU A 353 10.67 11.42 -19.39
C GLU A 353 11.55 11.47 -18.13
N ARG A 354 12.00 12.66 -17.71
CA ARG A 354 12.77 12.83 -16.47
C ARG A 354 12.01 12.34 -15.25
N MET A 355 10.73 12.71 -15.13
CA MET A 355 9.87 12.26 -14.01
C MET A 355 9.69 10.73 -14.03
N SER A 356 9.46 10.15 -15.21
CA SER A 356 9.37 8.71 -15.39
C SER A 356 10.64 7.98 -14.99
N GLN A 357 11.79 8.45 -15.44
CA GLN A 357 13.10 7.89 -15.09
C GLN A 357 13.39 8.02 -13.59
N SER A 358 13.09 9.17 -12.99
CA SER A 358 13.24 9.40 -11.56
C SER A 358 12.37 8.44 -10.74
N ALA A 359 11.12 8.19 -11.18
CA ALA A 359 10.23 7.22 -10.55
C ALA A 359 10.83 5.80 -10.58
N ARG A 360 11.28 5.33 -11.75
CA ARG A 360 11.94 4.03 -11.90
C ARG A 360 13.22 3.91 -11.06
N THR A 361 14.00 4.98 -10.95
CA THR A 361 15.22 4.99 -10.13
C THR A 361 14.91 4.91 -8.63
N PHE A 362 13.78 5.47 -8.20
CA PHE A 362 13.33 5.37 -6.81
C PHE A 362 12.85 3.94 -6.45
N TYR A 363 12.31 3.22 -7.41
CA TYR A 363 11.81 1.85 -7.20
C TYR A 363 12.95 0.86 -7.00
N ARG A 364 12.79 -0.01 -6.01
CA ARG A 364 13.71 -1.13 -5.72
C ARG A 364 13.04 -2.43 -6.12
N ALA A 365 13.36 -2.94 -7.29
CA ALA A 365 12.72 -4.14 -7.85
C ALA A 365 12.89 -5.40 -6.98
N THR A 366 13.99 -5.48 -6.24
CA THR A 366 14.30 -6.64 -5.37
C THR A 366 13.74 -6.53 -3.96
N ALA A 367 12.87 -5.53 -3.68
CA ALA A 367 12.35 -5.30 -2.33
C ALA A 367 11.61 -6.52 -1.77
N ALA A 368 10.72 -7.13 -2.57
CA ALA A 368 9.92 -8.26 -2.12
C ALA A 368 10.78 -9.52 -1.88
N GLU A 369 11.74 -9.79 -2.76
CA GLU A 369 12.71 -10.89 -2.62
C GLU A 369 13.59 -10.71 -1.38
N MET A 370 14.08 -9.49 -1.14
CA MET A 370 14.91 -9.19 0.04
C MET A 370 14.12 -9.42 1.34
N VAL A 371 12.89 -8.89 1.42
CA VAL A 371 12.01 -9.08 2.58
C VAL A 371 11.68 -10.56 2.78
N ALA A 372 11.29 -11.28 1.72
CA ALA A 372 10.98 -12.70 1.80
C ALA A 372 12.20 -13.52 2.29
N LYS A 373 13.38 -13.21 1.76
CA LYS A 373 14.66 -13.82 2.21
C LYS A 373 14.91 -13.56 3.69
N ASP A 374 14.75 -12.32 4.15
CA ASP A 374 14.95 -11.97 5.56
C ASP A 374 13.96 -12.70 6.48
N VAL A 375 12.70 -12.86 6.05
CA VAL A 375 11.68 -13.64 6.78
C VAL A 375 12.08 -15.12 6.85
N ILE A 376 12.55 -15.70 5.75
CA ILE A 376 12.99 -17.11 5.70
C ILE A 376 14.23 -17.32 6.57
N GLU A 377 15.25 -16.47 6.45
CA GLU A 377 16.49 -16.56 7.25
C GLU A 377 16.25 -16.34 8.75
N ALA A 378 15.29 -15.49 9.11
CA ALA A 378 14.85 -15.30 10.49
C ALA A 378 14.14 -16.55 11.05
N SER A 379 13.58 -17.42 10.21
CA SER A 379 12.78 -18.55 10.65
C SER A 379 13.61 -19.55 11.47
N ARG A 380 12.97 -20.18 12.47
CA ARG A 380 13.61 -21.18 13.31
C ARG A 380 14.06 -22.43 12.53
N ILE A 381 13.31 -22.76 11.49
CA ILE A 381 13.59 -23.95 10.67
C ILE A 381 14.93 -23.80 9.95
N VAL A 382 15.14 -22.70 9.26
CA VAL A 382 16.38 -22.46 8.51
C VAL A 382 17.58 -22.42 9.46
N ARG A 383 17.45 -21.79 10.62
CA ARG A 383 18.49 -21.74 11.64
C ARG A 383 18.83 -23.12 12.21
N TYR A 384 17.83 -23.96 12.42
CA TYR A 384 18.04 -25.29 12.91
C TYR A 384 18.86 -26.13 11.92
N TYR A 385 18.52 -26.09 10.63
CA TYR A 385 19.27 -26.83 9.60
C TYR A 385 20.66 -26.24 9.33
N ALA A 386 20.79 -24.91 9.32
CA ALA A 386 22.09 -24.26 9.16
C ALA A 386 23.06 -24.66 10.30
N ASN A 387 22.58 -24.78 11.55
CA ASN A 387 23.38 -25.24 12.68
C ASN A 387 23.74 -26.72 12.61
N GLN A 388 22.87 -27.57 12.03
CA GLN A 388 23.20 -29.02 11.84
C GLN A 388 24.22 -29.23 10.72
N LEU A 389 24.27 -28.37 9.69
CA LEU A 389 25.24 -28.44 8.61
C LEU A 389 26.62 -27.87 9.01
N ALA A 390 26.65 -27.06 10.08
CA ALA A 390 27.88 -26.47 10.61
C ALA A 390 28.50 -27.28 11.76
N SER A 391 27.79 -28.28 12.27
CA SER A 391 28.27 -29.24 13.31
C SER A 391 28.72 -30.54 12.69
#